data_f9822ff04b5441a58ec7545d544e359e
#
_entry.id   f9822ff04b5441a58ec7545d544e359e
#
_cell.length_a   1.000
_cell.length_b   1.000
_cell.length_c   1.000
_cell.angle_alpha   90.00
_cell.angle_beta   90.00
_cell.angle_gamma   90.00
#
_symmetry.space_group_name_H-M   'P 1'
#
loop_
_entity.id
_entity.type
_entity.pdbx_description
1 polymer ?
#
loop_
_entity_poly.entity_id
_entity_poly.type
_entity_poly.pdbx_seq_one_letter_code
_entity_poly.pdbx_strand_id
1 'polypeptide(L)'
;FAGDEPGILEGSIRVTATRTKVWLVNSEGSRITREDVLYSIGMSALARAPDGMLLDQGQTLYGRTMAELPDEKGLDKLVTEAMTNLRALAAAPVADPYTGPAILEPEATGVFFHETVGHRLEGERQKDENEGRTFKGQVGQAIMPAFLTIRDDPTQAKAGAVSLNGHYPYDDEGVQSRNTMLVERGVLKTFLTGRTPVEEAQHSNGHGRAQGTQRLLITALSESLW
;
A
#
# COMPACT_ATOMS: atom_id res chain seq x y z
N PHE A 1 7.39 26.59 -12.44
CA PHE A 1 7.76 25.71 -11.36
C PHE A 1 9.20 25.18 -11.48
N ALA A 2 9.63 24.72 -12.63
CA ALA A 2 10.97 24.17 -12.87
C ALA A 2 11.87 25.06 -13.75
N GLY A 3 11.35 26.18 -14.25
CA GLY A 3 12.01 26.94 -15.34
C GLY A 3 13.25 27.74 -14.95
N ASP A 4 13.44 28.03 -13.67
CA ASP A 4 14.51 28.98 -13.25
C ASP A 4 15.49 28.38 -12.21
N GLU A 5 15.33 27.09 -11.86
CA GLU A 5 16.19 26.44 -10.86
C GLU A 5 17.27 25.60 -11.56
N PRO A 6 18.57 25.92 -11.36
CA PRO A 6 19.66 25.15 -11.94
C PRO A 6 19.62 23.68 -11.52
N GLY A 7 19.68 22.78 -12.50
CA GLY A 7 19.70 21.33 -12.26
C GLY A 7 18.32 20.65 -12.17
N ILE A 8 17.23 21.40 -12.08
CA ILE A 8 15.88 20.84 -12.16
C ILE A 8 15.50 20.65 -13.62
N LEU A 9 15.12 19.41 -13.98
CA LEU A 9 14.75 19.05 -15.35
C LEU A 9 13.24 19.10 -15.55
N GLU A 10 12.48 18.67 -14.53
CA GLU A 10 11.03 18.58 -14.59
C GLU A 10 10.42 18.75 -13.20
N GLY A 11 9.24 19.34 -13.14
CA GLY A 11 8.40 19.36 -11.95
C GLY A 11 6.94 19.22 -12.35
N SER A 12 6.19 18.41 -11.62
CA SER A 12 4.76 18.22 -11.87
C SER A 12 3.94 18.21 -10.60
N ILE A 13 2.72 18.71 -10.70
CA ILE A 13 1.68 18.53 -9.68
C ILE A 13 0.47 17.94 -10.38
N ARG A 14 -0.05 16.85 -9.83
CA ARG A 14 -1.24 16.17 -10.33
C ARG A 14 -2.30 16.14 -9.24
N VAL A 15 -3.48 16.67 -9.54
CA VAL A 15 -4.65 16.57 -8.67
C VAL A 15 -5.62 15.60 -9.30
N THR A 16 -6.09 14.62 -8.50
CA THR A 16 -7.04 13.61 -8.95
C THR A 16 -8.21 13.54 -7.99
N ALA A 17 -9.41 13.42 -8.53
CA ALA A 17 -10.62 13.11 -7.78
C ALA A 17 -11.29 11.91 -8.42
N THR A 18 -11.42 10.83 -7.67
CA THR A 18 -12.04 9.59 -8.14
C THR A 18 -13.26 9.29 -7.29
N ARG A 19 -14.40 9.02 -7.94
CA ARG A 19 -15.61 8.51 -7.28
C ARG A 19 -15.94 7.16 -7.90
N THR A 20 -15.92 6.13 -7.07
CA THR A 20 -16.24 4.77 -7.49
C THR A 20 -17.52 4.33 -6.82
N LYS A 21 -18.49 3.87 -7.61
CA LYS A 21 -19.71 3.26 -7.10
C LYS A 21 -19.84 1.85 -7.64
N VAL A 22 -19.97 0.89 -6.72
CA VAL A 22 -20.05 -0.54 -7.04
C VAL A 22 -21.40 -1.08 -6.61
N TRP A 23 -22.01 -1.83 -7.50
CA TRP A 23 -23.20 -2.65 -7.22
C TRP A 23 -22.81 -4.11 -7.43
N LEU A 24 -22.96 -4.91 -6.40
CA LEU A 24 -22.72 -6.34 -6.45
C LEU A 24 -24.03 -7.07 -6.18
N VAL A 25 -24.37 -7.98 -7.08
CA VAL A 25 -25.51 -8.90 -6.94
C VAL A 25 -25.03 -10.29 -7.33
N ASN A 26 -25.34 -11.29 -6.53
CA ASN A 26 -25.02 -12.68 -6.83
C ASN A 26 -26.23 -13.63 -6.66
N SER A 27 -26.09 -14.88 -7.10
CA SER A 27 -27.13 -15.91 -7.00
C SER A 27 -27.42 -16.36 -5.56
N GLU A 28 -26.56 -16.02 -4.61
CA GLU A 28 -26.73 -16.32 -3.19
C GLU A 28 -27.54 -15.26 -2.45
N GLY A 29 -28.05 -14.26 -3.16
CA GLY A 29 -28.92 -13.21 -2.62
C GLY A 29 -28.17 -11.98 -2.08
N SER A 30 -26.87 -11.90 -2.24
CA SER A 30 -26.13 -10.69 -1.86
C SER A 30 -26.54 -9.51 -2.73
N ARG A 31 -26.80 -8.37 -2.10
CA ARG A 31 -27.11 -7.08 -2.77
C ARG A 31 -26.36 -5.99 -2.05
N ILE A 32 -25.18 -5.65 -2.56
CA ILE A 32 -24.26 -4.71 -1.92
C ILE A 32 -24.11 -3.50 -2.84
N THR A 33 -24.25 -2.31 -2.26
CA THR A 33 -23.88 -1.05 -2.92
C THR A 33 -22.86 -0.37 -2.04
N ARG A 34 -21.73 -0.01 -2.64
CA ARG A 34 -20.70 0.81 -1.97
C ARG A 34 -20.30 1.98 -2.84
N GLU A 35 -19.92 3.04 -2.22
CA GLU A 35 -19.40 4.22 -2.88
C GLU A 35 -18.15 4.71 -2.15
N ASP A 36 -17.10 4.93 -2.90
CA ASP A 36 -15.82 5.43 -2.40
C ASP A 36 -15.46 6.71 -3.16
N VAL A 37 -14.97 7.70 -2.42
CA VAL A 37 -14.40 8.93 -2.97
C VAL A 37 -12.97 9.03 -2.50
N LEU A 38 -12.06 9.30 -3.42
CA LEU A 38 -10.66 9.49 -3.14
C LEU A 38 -10.15 10.74 -3.87
N TYR A 39 -9.57 11.64 -3.13
CA TYR A 39 -8.82 12.78 -3.64
C TYR A 39 -7.34 12.50 -3.46
N SER A 40 -6.52 12.89 -4.42
CA SER A 40 -5.07 12.83 -4.28
C SER A 40 -4.39 14.05 -4.88
N ILE A 41 -3.27 14.44 -4.27
CA ILE A 41 -2.33 15.42 -4.79
C ILE A 41 -0.98 14.73 -4.86
N GLY A 42 -0.51 14.47 -6.08
CA GLY A 42 0.82 13.95 -6.34
C GLY A 42 1.74 15.09 -6.79
N MET A 43 2.92 15.15 -6.21
CA MET A 43 3.99 16.06 -6.61
C MET A 43 5.21 15.24 -7.00
N SER A 44 5.90 15.65 -8.06
CA SER A 44 7.18 15.06 -8.42
C SER A 44 8.11 16.13 -8.98
N ALA A 45 9.40 15.98 -8.73
CA ALA A 45 10.45 16.79 -9.31
C ALA A 45 11.63 15.89 -9.70
N LEU A 46 12.21 16.14 -10.86
CA LEU A 46 13.38 15.45 -11.39
C LEU A 46 14.54 16.43 -11.51
N ALA A 47 15.69 16.03 -11.04
CA ALA A 47 16.92 16.80 -11.18
C ALA A 47 18.05 15.93 -11.74
N ARG A 48 19.14 16.59 -12.13
CA ARG A 48 20.38 15.92 -12.52
C ARG A 48 21.52 16.37 -11.61
N ALA A 49 22.18 15.41 -10.99
CA ALA A 49 23.39 15.64 -10.22
C ALA A 49 24.57 16.00 -11.14
N PRO A 50 25.65 16.61 -10.60
CA PRO A 50 26.83 16.98 -11.40
C PRO A 50 27.53 15.81 -12.10
N ASP A 51 27.43 14.62 -11.56
CA ASP A 51 27.95 13.36 -12.16
C ASP A 51 27.06 12.78 -13.25
N GLY A 52 25.86 13.38 -13.49
CA GLY A 52 24.88 12.94 -14.47
C GLY A 52 23.78 12.03 -13.92
N MET A 53 23.82 11.63 -12.66
CA MET A 53 22.77 10.81 -12.02
C MET A 53 21.44 11.56 -12.03
N LEU A 54 20.37 10.86 -12.38
CA LEU A 54 19.01 11.38 -12.28
C LEU A 54 18.50 11.16 -10.86
N LEU A 55 17.96 12.21 -10.27
CA LEU A 55 17.43 12.26 -8.93
C LEU A 55 15.96 12.63 -9.00
N ASP A 56 15.11 11.81 -8.39
CA ASP A 56 13.69 12.10 -8.28
C ASP A 56 13.30 12.35 -6.82
N GLN A 57 12.33 13.21 -6.65
CA GLN A 57 11.66 13.46 -5.39
C GLN A 57 10.17 13.52 -5.66
N GLY A 58 9.41 12.65 -5.00
CA GLY A 58 7.98 12.60 -5.17
C GLY A 58 7.26 12.37 -3.85
N GLN A 59 6.04 12.87 -3.77
CA GLN A 59 5.13 12.62 -2.66
C GLN A 59 3.70 12.61 -3.17
N THR A 60 2.87 11.70 -2.66
CA THR A 60 1.44 11.69 -2.92
C THR A 60 0.66 11.75 -1.62
N LEU A 61 -0.27 12.69 -1.55
CA LEU A 61 -1.17 12.87 -0.42
C LEU A 61 -2.56 12.40 -0.82
N TYR A 62 -3.26 11.78 0.11
CA TYR A 62 -4.59 11.25 -0.11
C TYR A 62 -5.57 11.79 0.92
N GLY A 63 -6.84 11.91 0.52
CA GLY A 63 -7.93 12.28 1.40
C GLY A 63 -9.26 11.70 0.92
N ARG A 64 -10.15 11.39 1.83
CA ARG A 64 -11.54 11.00 1.54
C ARG A 64 -12.44 12.23 1.35
N THR A 65 -11.97 13.37 1.81
CA THR A 65 -12.59 14.69 1.60
C THR A 65 -11.52 15.69 1.21
N MET A 66 -11.93 16.79 0.55
CA MET A 66 -11.02 17.89 0.22
C MET A 66 -10.40 18.52 1.47
N ALA A 67 -11.10 18.50 2.60
CA ALA A 67 -10.61 19.07 3.85
C ALA A 67 -9.47 18.25 4.51
N GLU A 68 -9.25 17.01 4.06
CA GLU A 68 -8.13 16.18 4.50
C GLU A 68 -6.84 16.46 3.72
N LEU A 69 -6.95 17.18 2.60
CA LEU A 69 -5.80 17.60 1.82
C LEU A 69 -5.26 18.95 2.34
N PRO A 70 -3.98 19.24 2.18
CA PRO A 70 -3.40 20.51 2.58
C PRO A 70 -4.01 21.69 1.81
N ASP A 71 -4.12 22.81 2.50
CA ASP A 71 -4.43 24.08 1.88
C ASP A 71 -3.24 24.63 1.05
N GLU A 72 -3.39 25.80 0.43
CA GLU A 72 -2.35 26.43 -0.38
C GLU A 72 -1.02 26.58 0.38
N LYS A 73 -1.06 26.99 1.65
CA LYS A 73 0.14 27.15 2.47
C LYS A 73 0.81 25.79 2.77
N GLY A 74 0.00 24.76 3.00
CA GLY A 74 0.48 23.40 3.18
C GLY A 74 1.15 22.87 1.91
N LEU A 75 0.58 23.15 0.74
CA LEU A 75 1.16 22.77 -0.54
C LEU A 75 2.48 23.51 -0.79
N ASP A 76 2.55 24.83 -0.56
CA ASP A 76 3.79 25.61 -0.69
C ASP A 76 4.91 25.08 0.21
N LYS A 77 4.56 24.70 1.44
CA LYS A 77 5.51 24.06 2.36
C LYS A 77 6.04 22.75 1.79
N LEU A 78 5.18 21.87 1.32
CA LEU A 78 5.58 20.57 0.75
C LEU A 78 6.47 20.72 -0.48
N VAL A 79 6.12 21.66 -1.37
CA VAL A 79 6.95 21.98 -2.53
C VAL A 79 8.33 22.47 -2.10
N THR A 80 8.38 23.38 -1.12
CA THR A 80 9.64 23.91 -0.59
C THR A 80 10.51 22.82 0.04
N GLU A 81 9.90 21.92 0.79
CA GLU A 81 10.58 20.77 1.39
C GLU A 81 11.11 19.81 0.32
N ALA A 82 10.31 19.47 -0.70
CA ALA A 82 10.73 18.61 -1.80
C ALA A 82 11.93 19.21 -2.57
N MET A 83 11.88 20.50 -2.86
CA MET A 83 12.98 21.22 -3.52
C MET A 83 14.25 21.27 -2.66
N THR A 84 14.09 21.47 -1.36
CA THR A 84 15.21 21.47 -0.41
C THR A 84 15.88 20.09 -0.34
N ASN A 85 15.08 19.03 -0.25
CA ASN A 85 15.57 17.66 -0.23
C ASN A 85 16.26 17.29 -1.54
N LEU A 86 15.70 17.70 -2.69
CA LEU A 86 16.28 17.42 -4.00
C LEU A 86 17.65 18.11 -4.17
N ARG A 87 17.79 19.38 -3.71
CA ARG A 87 19.07 20.07 -3.70
C ARG A 87 20.08 19.40 -2.78
N ALA A 88 19.67 18.99 -1.59
CA ALA A 88 20.51 18.28 -0.66
C ALA A 88 20.98 16.93 -1.23
N LEU A 89 20.08 16.21 -1.90
CA LEU A 89 20.39 14.95 -2.57
C LEU A 89 21.39 15.16 -3.71
N ALA A 90 21.21 16.23 -4.53
CA ALA A 90 22.13 16.55 -5.61
C ALA A 90 23.55 16.94 -5.14
N ALA A 91 23.67 17.46 -3.93
CA ALA A 91 24.95 17.80 -3.32
C ALA A 91 25.54 16.67 -2.46
N ALA A 92 24.79 15.60 -2.21
CA ALA A 92 25.23 14.49 -1.39
C ALA A 92 26.30 13.65 -2.10
N PRO A 93 27.33 13.14 -1.41
CA PRO A 93 28.25 12.18 -1.99
C PRO A 93 27.53 10.86 -2.27
N VAL A 94 27.98 10.13 -3.29
CA VAL A 94 27.51 8.77 -3.54
C VAL A 94 27.92 7.90 -2.33
N ALA A 95 26.93 7.21 -1.74
CA ALA A 95 27.17 6.36 -0.59
C ALA A 95 27.81 5.03 -1.01
N ASP A 96 28.71 4.53 -0.19
CA ASP A 96 29.23 3.17 -0.33
C ASP A 96 28.15 2.13 0.03
N PRO A 97 28.24 0.89 -0.52
CA PRO A 97 27.36 -0.19 -0.10
C PRO A 97 27.42 -0.41 1.41
N TYR A 98 26.26 -0.51 2.04
CA TYR A 98 26.12 -0.66 3.48
C TYR A 98 25.36 -1.94 3.84
N THR A 99 25.91 -2.69 4.80
CA THR A 99 25.23 -3.82 5.44
C THR A 99 25.27 -3.61 6.95
N GLY A 100 24.11 -3.53 7.58
CA GLY A 100 24.02 -3.29 9.02
C GLY A 100 22.58 -2.97 9.47
N PRO A 101 22.41 -2.59 10.74
CA PRO A 101 21.12 -2.16 11.27
C PRO A 101 20.60 -0.93 10.53
N ALA A 102 19.28 -0.89 10.30
CA ALA A 102 18.59 0.25 9.68
C ALA A 102 17.34 0.62 10.47
N ILE A 103 17.03 1.91 10.51
CA ILE A 103 15.73 2.44 10.96
C ILE A 103 14.96 2.80 9.70
N LEU A 104 13.78 2.20 9.55
CA LEU A 104 12.89 2.49 8.43
C LEU A 104 11.81 3.48 8.88
N GLU A 105 11.65 4.56 8.13
CA GLU A 105 10.52 5.48 8.29
C GLU A 105 9.19 4.75 8.02
N PRO A 106 8.04 5.28 8.49
CA PRO A 106 6.75 4.57 8.39
C PRO A 106 6.39 4.12 6.98
N GLU A 107 6.55 4.97 5.97
CA GLU A 107 6.27 4.62 4.56
C GLU A 107 7.18 3.49 4.07
N ALA A 108 8.48 3.60 4.31
CA ALA A 108 9.44 2.56 3.93
C ALA A 108 9.16 1.24 4.68
N THR A 109 8.76 1.31 5.97
CA THR A 109 8.36 0.14 6.75
C THR A 109 7.13 -0.52 6.15
N GLY A 110 6.12 0.27 5.75
CA GLY A 110 4.90 -0.23 5.11
C GLY A 110 5.24 -1.01 3.84
N VAL A 111 5.98 -0.40 2.90
CA VAL A 111 6.42 -1.07 1.66
C VAL A 111 7.23 -2.31 1.96
N PHE A 112 8.16 -2.23 2.90
CA PHE A 112 9.00 -3.38 3.26
C PHE A 112 8.16 -4.59 3.69
N PHE A 113 7.19 -4.41 4.59
CA PHE A 113 6.32 -5.51 5.04
C PHE A 113 5.35 -5.95 3.95
N HIS A 114 4.81 -5.04 3.13
CA HIS A 114 3.96 -5.37 1.99
C HIS A 114 4.68 -6.32 1.03
N GLU A 115 5.87 -5.96 0.58
CA GLU A 115 6.63 -6.73 -0.42
C GLU A 115 7.26 -8.01 0.14
N THR A 116 7.80 -7.96 1.37
CA THR A 116 8.53 -9.10 1.91
C THR A 116 7.64 -10.17 2.55
N VAL A 117 6.51 -9.78 3.11
CA VAL A 117 5.61 -10.67 3.84
C VAL A 117 4.21 -10.69 3.24
N GLY A 118 3.64 -9.53 2.98
CA GLY A 118 2.25 -9.37 2.59
C GLY A 118 1.88 -10.20 1.38
N HIS A 119 2.54 -10.01 0.25
CA HIS A 119 2.29 -10.79 -0.96
C HIS A 119 2.49 -12.31 -0.77
N ARG A 120 3.32 -12.73 0.16
CA ARG A 120 3.55 -14.15 0.47
C ARG A 120 2.44 -14.76 1.31
N LEU A 121 1.60 -13.93 1.90
CA LEU A 121 0.43 -14.34 2.69
C LEU A 121 -0.89 -14.28 1.89
N GLU A 122 -0.82 -13.95 0.60
CA GLU A 122 -1.96 -14.07 -0.32
C GLU A 122 -2.28 -15.55 -0.57
N GLY A 123 -3.48 -15.97 -0.20
CA GLY A 123 -3.89 -17.37 -0.32
C GLY A 123 -3.96 -17.84 -1.77
N GLU A 124 -4.31 -16.96 -2.72
CA GLU A 124 -4.37 -17.31 -4.13
C GLU A 124 -3.02 -17.80 -4.68
N ARG A 125 -1.91 -17.18 -4.24
CA ARG A 125 -0.57 -17.59 -4.63
C ARG A 125 -0.21 -19.01 -4.17
N GLN A 126 -0.87 -19.53 -3.13
CA GLN A 126 -0.61 -20.89 -2.65
C GLN A 126 -1.08 -21.97 -3.62
N LYS A 127 -1.90 -21.63 -4.62
CA LYS A 127 -2.44 -22.55 -5.62
C LYS A 127 -1.56 -22.66 -6.86
N ASP A 128 -0.95 -21.55 -7.27
CA ASP A 128 -0.18 -21.48 -8.52
C ASP A 128 1.22 -22.09 -8.33
N GLU A 129 1.56 -23.08 -9.13
CA GLU A 129 2.89 -23.72 -9.09
C GLU A 129 4.01 -22.84 -9.65
N ASN A 130 3.66 -21.83 -10.42
CA ASN A 130 4.60 -20.86 -10.98
C ASN A 130 4.83 -19.67 -10.05
N GLU A 131 4.01 -19.50 -9.00
CA GLU A 131 4.16 -18.46 -7.99
C GLU A 131 5.00 -18.96 -6.80
N GLY A 132 5.62 -18.02 -6.09
CA GLY A 132 6.38 -18.33 -4.88
C GLY A 132 5.48 -18.75 -3.72
N ARG A 133 5.33 -20.04 -3.47
CA ARG A 133 4.56 -20.62 -2.35
C ARG A 133 5.34 -20.60 -1.05
N THR A 134 5.90 -19.45 -0.66
CA THR A 134 6.91 -19.35 0.41
C THR A 134 6.49 -19.96 1.73
N PHE A 135 5.22 -19.87 2.10
CA PHE A 135 4.73 -20.34 3.41
C PHE A 135 3.71 -21.49 3.30
N LYS A 136 3.61 -22.15 2.15
CA LYS A 136 2.71 -23.29 1.98
C LYS A 136 3.03 -24.41 2.97
N GLY A 137 2.01 -24.92 3.65
CA GLY A 137 2.15 -25.97 4.67
C GLY A 137 2.77 -25.49 5.98
N GLN A 138 2.92 -24.18 6.19
CA GLN A 138 3.55 -23.64 7.41
C GLN A 138 2.57 -23.02 8.41
N VAL A 139 1.26 -23.15 8.20
CA VAL A 139 0.28 -22.71 9.19
C VAL A 139 0.53 -23.45 10.52
N GLY A 140 0.60 -22.67 11.61
CA GLY A 140 0.98 -23.15 12.93
C GLY A 140 2.49 -23.19 13.21
N GLN A 141 3.34 -22.89 12.22
CA GLN A 141 4.79 -22.87 12.39
C GLN A 141 5.32 -21.44 12.58
N ALA A 142 6.46 -21.33 13.24
CA ALA A 142 7.17 -20.06 13.38
C ALA A 142 7.86 -19.70 12.05
N ILE A 143 7.47 -18.57 11.48
CA ILE A 143 8.02 -18.06 10.21
C ILE A 143 8.83 -16.77 10.38
N MET A 144 8.76 -16.16 11.55
CA MET A 144 9.48 -14.94 11.87
C MET A 144 9.73 -14.82 13.39
N PRO A 145 10.52 -13.83 13.84
CA PRO A 145 10.80 -13.63 15.26
C PRO A 145 9.54 -13.43 16.11
N ALA A 146 9.54 -13.97 17.33
CA ALA A 146 8.38 -13.97 18.21
C ALA A 146 7.91 -12.57 18.69
N PHE A 147 8.70 -11.52 18.50
CA PHE A 147 8.27 -10.16 18.82
C PHE A 147 7.38 -9.56 17.71
N LEU A 148 7.27 -10.19 16.54
CA LEU A 148 6.45 -9.72 15.43
C LEU A 148 5.04 -10.33 15.48
N THR A 149 4.05 -9.47 15.31
CA THR A 149 2.65 -9.84 15.12
C THR A 149 2.10 -9.03 13.95
N ILE A 150 1.51 -9.70 12.96
CA ILE A 150 1.02 -9.07 11.73
C ILE A 150 -0.47 -9.34 11.59
N ARG A 151 -1.22 -8.27 11.34
CA ARG A 151 -2.66 -8.30 11.02
C ARG A 151 -2.91 -7.56 9.73
N ASP A 152 -3.92 -7.99 9.00
CA ASP A 152 -4.56 -7.21 7.96
C ASP A 152 -5.96 -6.80 8.44
N ASP A 153 -6.24 -5.51 8.48
CA ASP A 153 -7.49 -4.99 9.03
C ASP A 153 -8.17 -3.97 8.11
N PRO A 154 -8.86 -4.43 7.07
CA PRO A 154 -9.63 -3.56 6.17
C PRO A 154 -10.84 -2.90 6.85
N THR A 155 -11.18 -3.26 8.07
CA THR A 155 -12.28 -2.61 8.82
C THR A 155 -11.87 -1.27 9.43
N GLN A 156 -10.57 -1.01 9.52
CA GLN A 156 -10.01 0.21 10.09
C GLN A 156 -10.03 1.34 9.04
N ALA A 157 -10.89 2.33 9.26
CA ALA A 157 -11.03 3.45 8.33
C ALA A 157 -9.98 4.55 8.54
N LYS A 158 -9.38 4.63 9.73
CA LYS A 158 -8.41 5.67 10.10
C LYS A 158 -7.31 5.13 11.01
N ALA A 159 -6.11 5.69 10.87
CA ALA A 159 -5.03 5.58 11.83
C ALA A 159 -4.74 6.98 12.40
N GLY A 160 -5.16 7.23 13.65
CA GLY A 160 -5.15 8.58 14.19
C GLY A 160 -6.01 9.54 13.36
N ALA A 161 -5.40 10.58 12.81
CA ALA A 161 -6.07 11.55 11.95
C ALA A 161 -6.06 11.16 10.46
N VAL A 162 -5.28 10.15 10.06
CA VAL A 162 -5.07 9.78 8.66
C VAL A 162 -6.14 8.79 8.20
N SER A 163 -6.82 9.09 7.10
CA SER A 163 -7.74 8.17 6.43
C SER A 163 -6.98 7.07 5.71
N LEU A 164 -7.37 5.81 5.94
CA LEU A 164 -6.72 4.64 5.34
C LEU A 164 -7.38 4.27 4.02
N ASN A 165 -6.58 4.14 2.95
CA ASN A 165 -7.07 3.79 1.63
C ASN A 165 -7.47 2.31 1.51
N GLY A 166 -6.88 1.44 2.33
CA GLY A 166 -7.19 0.02 2.39
C GLY A 166 -8.50 -0.34 3.10
N HIS A 167 -9.23 0.64 3.62
CA HIS A 167 -10.52 0.40 4.26
C HIS A 167 -11.61 0.00 3.27
N TYR A 168 -12.32 -1.09 3.54
CA TYR A 168 -13.54 -1.48 2.83
C TYR A 168 -14.45 -2.35 3.71
N PRO A 169 -15.79 -2.24 3.58
CA PRO A 169 -16.75 -3.03 4.36
C PRO A 169 -16.99 -4.44 3.80
N TYR A 170 -16.89 -4.61 2.48
CA TYR A 170 -17.04 -5.88 1.78
C TYR A 170 -15.99 -5.98 0.69
N ASP A 171 -15.46 -7.18 0.49
CA ASP A 171 -14.53 -7.46 -0.62
C ASP A 171 -15.26 -7.48 -1.98
N ASP A 172 -14.53 -7.76 -3.06
CA ASP A 172 -15.09 -7.74 -4.41
C ASP A 172 -15.92 -8.99 -4.74
N GLU A 173 -15.92 -9.98 -3.85
CA GLU A 173 -16.75 -11.18 -3.89
C GLU A 173 -17.99 -11.09 -2.99
N GLY A 174 -18.17 -9.97 -2.28
CA GLY A 174 -19.32 -9.71 -1.42
C GLY A 174 -19.20 -10.31 -0.02
N VAL A 175 -18.01 -10.73 0.38
CA VAL A 175 -17.74 -11.19 1.73
C VAL A 175 -17.39 -10.00 2.61
N GLN A 176 -17.95 -9.97 3.82
CA GLN A 176 -17.66 -8.90 4.79
C GLN A 176 -16.20 -8.94 5.19
N SER A 177 -15.54 -7.79 5.14
CA SER A 177 -14.16 -7.63 5.58
C SER A 177 -13.98 -7.91 7.08
N ARG A 178 -12.80 -8.41 7.46
CA ARG A 178 -12.51 -8.78 8.84
C ARG A 178 -11.08 -8.40 9.20
N ASN A 179 -10.87 -8.04 10.45
CA ASN A 179 -9.53 -7.98 11.02
C ASN A 179 -8.97 -9.41 11.09
N THR A 180 -7.95 -9.70 10.33
CA THR A 180 -7.39 -11.05 10.18
C THR A 180 -5.99 -11.11 10.80
N MET A 181 -5.82 -11.96 11.82
CA MET A 181 -4.52 -12.25 12.41
C MET A 181 -3.74 -13.18 11.49
N LEU A 182 -2.77 -12.65 10.78
CA LEU A 182 -1.94 -13.43 9.85
C LEU A 182 -0.80 -14.12 10.56
N VAL A 183 -0.09 -13.38 11.39
CA VAL A 183 1.02 -13.90 12.21
C VAL A 183 0.87 -13.42 13.64
N GLU A 184 0.92 -14.34 14.57
CA GLU A 184 0.88 -14.04 16.01
C GLU A 184 2.13 -14.52 16.69
N ARG A 185 2.89 -13.57 17.25
CA ARG A 185 4.18 -13.86 17.91
C ARG A 185 5.09 -14.74 17.06
N GLY A 186 5.23 -14.37 15.78
CA GLY A 186 6.07 -15.08 14.82
C GLY A 186 5.44 -16.32 14.20
N VAL A 187 4.29 -16.81 14.70
CA VAL A 187 3.64 -18.03 14.22
C VAL A 187 2.58 -17.69 13.17
N LEU A 188 2.68 -18.29 11.99
CA LEU A 188 1.69 -18.17 10.92
C LEU A 188 0.35 -18.76 11.37
N LYS A 189 -0.72 -17.97 11.25
CA LYS A 189 -2.08 -18.38 11.64
C LYS A 189 -2.96 -18.72 10.45
N THR A 190 -2.89 -17.93 9.40
CA THR A 190 -3.69 -18.09 8.18
C THR A 190 -3.13 -17.25 7.04
N PHE A 191 -3.72 -17.39 5.86
CA PHE A 191 -3.51 -16.56 4.69
C PHE A 191 -4.67 -15.58 4.49
N LEU A 192 -4.47 -14.57 3.65
CA LEU A 192 -5.54 -13.75 3.12
C LEU A 192 -6.31 -14.56 2.08
N THR A 193 -7.62 -14.70 2.22
CA THR A 193 -8.41 -15.59 1.37
C THR A 193 -9.65 -14.92 0.78
N GLY A 194 -9.89 -15.20 -0.48
CA GLY A 194 -11.15 -15.00 -1.17
C GLY A 194 -12.05 -16.25 -1.07
N ARG A 195 -13.10 -16.30 -1.90
CA ARG A 195 -14.06 -17.42 -1.92
C ARG A 195 -13.50 -18.68 -2.57
N THR A 196 -12.42 -18.59 -3.31
CA THR A 196 -11.72 -19.76 -3.83
C THR A 196 -10.94 -20.42 -2.69
N PRO A 197 -11.26 -21.68 -2.29
CA PRO A 197 -10.59 -22.33 -1.19
C PRO A 197 -9.10 -22.57 -1.47
N VAL A 198 -8.29 -22.48 -0.42
CA VAL A 198 -6.90 -22.95 -0.41
C VAL A 198 -6.79 -24.10 0.59
N GLU A 199 -5.73 -24.90 0.49
CA GLU A 199 -5.58 -26.10 1.31
C GLU A 199 -5.66 -25.80 2.81
N GLU A 200 -5.03 -24.71 3.24
CA GLU A 200 -4.93 -24.29 4.63
C GLU A 200 -6.09 -23.40 5.10
N ALA A 201 -6.98 -22.96 4.19
CA ALA A 201 -8.10 -22.08 4.53
C ALA A 201 -9.27 -22.28 3.55
N GLN A 202 -10.29 -22.99 4.01
CA GLN A 202 -11.44 -23.40 3.21
C GLN A 202 -12.52 -22.31 3.04
N HIS A 203 -12.41 -21.22 3.79
CA HIS A 203 -13.40 -20.14 3.76
C HIS A 203 -12.73 -18.79 3.57
N SER A 204 -13.43 -17.88 2.86
CA SER A 204 -13.00 -16.50 2.73
C SER A 204 -12.96 -15.79 4.09
N ASN A 205 -11.91 -15.01 4.31
CA ASN A 205 -11.82 -14.08 5.42
C ASN A 205 -12.07 -12.62 5.02
N GLY A 206 -12.67 -12.40 3.84
CA GLY A 206 -13.08 -11.08 3.36
C GLY A 206 -11.96 -10.30 2.70
N HIS A 207 -11.00 -11.00 2.09
CA HIS A 207 -9.87 -10.40 1.36
C HIS A 207 -9.88 -10.76 -0.13
N GLY A 208 -11.02 -11.14 -0.69
CA GLY A 208 -11.20 -11.40 -2.12
C GLY A 208 -11.25 -10.08 -2.90
N ARG A 209 -10.12 -9.43 -3.09
CA ARG A 209 -9.99 -8.16 -3.81
C ARG A 209 -9.02 -8.26 -4.97
N ALA A 210 -9.34 -7.53 -6.06
CA ALA A 210 -8.43 -7.30 -7.16
C ALA A 210 -7.72 -5.96 -6.97
N GLN A 211 -6.39 -5.96 -7.05
CA GLN A 211 -5.59 -4.75 -7.01
C GLN A 211 -5.47 -4.13 -8.40
N GLY A 212 -5.70 -2.81 -8.50
CA GLY A 212 -5.51 -2.03 -9.72
C GLY A 212 -6.41 -2.46 -10.88
N THR A 213 -5.82 -2.55 -12.07
CA THR A 213 -6.53 -2.92 -13.31
C THR A 213 -6.57 -4.42 -13.59
N GLN A 214 -6.08 -5.24 -12.69
CA GLN A 214 -6.12 -6.69 -12.85
C GLN A 214 -7.56 -7.19 -12.79
N ARG A 215 -7.97 -7.93 -13.80
CA ARG A 215 -9.33 -8.48 -13.92
C ARG A 215 -9.51 -9.82 -13.18
N LEU A 216 -8.43 -10.37 -12.66
CA LEU A 216 -8.47 -11.59 -11.86
C LEU A 216 -8.71 -11.21 -10.40
N LEU A 217 -9.66 -11.90 -9.78
CA LEU A 217 -9.87 -11.82 -8.33
C LEU A 217 -8.69 -12.52 -7.65
N ILE A 218 -7.78 -11.73 -7.17
CA ILE A 218 -6.69 -12.18 -6.30
C ILE A 218 -6.96 -11.67 -4.90
N THR A 219 -6.47 -12.37 -3.89
CA THR A 219 -6.44 -11.83 -2.55
C THR A 219 -5.43 -10.69 -2.53
N ALA A 220 -5.90 -9.48 -2.30
CA ALA A 220 -5.06 -8.31 -2.17
C ALA A 220 -4.96 -7.92 -0.70
N LEU A 221 -3.80 -7.45 -0.31
CA LEU A 221 -3.60 -6.80 0.97
C LEU A 221 -4.50 -5.57 1.08
N SER A 222 -5.02 -5.29 2.25
CA SER A 222 -5.63 -3.99 2.49
C SER A 222 -4.52 -2.93 2.42
N GLU A 223 -4.58 -2.06 1.43
CA GLU A 223 -3.63 -0.94 1.27
C GLU A 223 -3.90 0.12 2.35
N SER A 224 -3.60 -0.21 3.59
CA SER A 224 -3.87 0.66 4.74
C SER A 224 -2.64 1.40 5.25
N LEU A 225 -1.51 1.30 4.58
CA LEU A 225 -0.21 1.68 5.16
C LEU A 225 0.47 2.88 4.51
N TRP A 226 -0.27 3.75 3.84
CA TRP A 226 0.33 4.96 3.25
C TRP A 226 -0.19 6.23 3.88
#